data_3464e96dd53a6314744ad847ade37211
#
_entry.id   3464e96dd53a6314744ad847ade37211
#
_cell.length_a   1.000
_cell.length_b   1.000
_cell.length_c   1.000
_cell.angle_alpha   90.00
_cell.angle_beta   90.00
_cell.angle_gamma   90.00
#
_symmetry.space_group_name_H-M   'P 1'
#
loop_
_entity.id
_entity.type
_entity.pdbx_description
1 polymer ?
#
loop_
_entity_poly.entity_id
_entity_poly.type
_entity_poly.pdbx_seq_one_letter_code
_entity_poly.pdbx_strand_id
1 'polypeptide(L)'
;QTATVFGDSLAFAGAVFVVGYIVVGRILRTWLPIFLYAFPVTFIGAVLLLPVSALLESEFGDYGMFGWTDGEFFVWFLLLALIAGLLGHTGLNTCLRYISPLIVSVSVTLEPVLGSIIGWLFFDSGVPGRLTWFGGVVLISGLVTVVVAGERVSQREANNQKNTA
;
A
#
# COMPACT_ATOMS: atom_id res chain seq x y z
N GLN A 1 -2.22 -10.12 21.69
CA GLN A 1 -3.31 -9.62 20.82
C GLN A 1 -4.01 -10.84 20.25
N THR A 2 -5.28 -11.01 20.56
CA THR A 2 -6.12 -12.06 19.96
C THR A 2 -6.57 -11.56 18.60
N ALA A 3 -6.15 -12.25 17.52
CA ALA A 3 -6.70 -12.04 16.20
C ALA A 3 -8.22 -12.24 16.26
N THR A 4 -8.99 -11.27 15.78
CA THR A 4 -10.44 -11.36 15.75
C THR A 4 -10.89 -11.65 14.32
N VAL A 5 -11.81 -12.59 14.15
CA VAL A 5 -12.40 -12.94 12.84
C VAL A 5 -12.96 -11.69 12.12
N PHE A 6 -13.49 -10.76 12.89
CA PHE A 6 -13.95 -9.48 12.35
C PHE A 6 -12.80 -8.62 11.77
N GLY A 7 -11.69 -8.47 12.50
CA GLY A 7 -10.52 -7.74 12.02
C GLY A 7 -9.92 -8.38 10.77
N ASP A 8 -9.80 -9.70 10.74
CA ASP A 8 -9.30 -10.45 9.58
C ASP A 8 -10.22 -10.28 8.36
N SER A 9 -11.55 -10.28 8.56
CA SER A 9 -12.51 -10.04 7.49
C SER A 9 -12.41 -8.62 6.92
N LEU A 10 -12.21 -7.62 7.77
CA LEU A 10 -11.98 -6.23 7.34
C LEU A 10 -10.67 -6.09 6.56
N ALA A 11 -9.61 -6.73 7.03
CA ALA A 11 -8.32 -6.73 6.35
C ALA A 11 -8.42 -7.38 4.95
N PHE A 12 -9.14 -8.50 4.86
CA PHE A 12 -9.39 -9.17 3.56
C PHE A 12 -10.22 -8.28 2.62
N ALA A 13 -11.30 -7.66 3.11
CA ALA A 13 -12.08 -6.72 2.32
C ALA A 13 -11.23 -5.54 1.83
N GLY A 14 -10.39 -4.97 2.70
CA GLY A 14 -9.42 -3.93 2.35
C GLY A 14 -8.49 -4.36 1.24
N ALA A 15 -7.94 -5.57 1.29
CA ALA A 15 -7.07 -6.12 0.25
C ALA A 15 -7.79 -6.22 -1.12
N VAL A 16 -9.05 -6.66 -1.14
CA VAL A 16 -9.87 -6.70 -2.38
C VAL A 16 -10.07 -5.29 -2.95
N PHE A 17 -10.37 -4.29 -2.11
CA PHE A 17 -10.52 -2.92 -2.56
C PHE A 17 -9.22 -2.33 -3.09
N VAL A 18 -8.07 -2.65 -2.48
CA VAL A 18 -6.75 -2.23 -2.98
C VAL A 18 -6.46 -2.79 -4.37
N VAL A 19 -6.79 -4.06 -4.62
CA VAL A 19 -6.65 -4.65 -5.97
C VAL A 19 -7.51 -3.88 -6.99
N GLY A 20 -8.78 -3.63 -6.66
CA GLY A 20 -9.65 -2.81 -7.49
C GLY A 20 -9.08 -1.42 -7.76
N TYR A 21 -8.58 -0.75 -6.73
CA TYR A 21 -7.94 0.56 -6.83
C TYR A 21 -6.72 0.56 -7.78
N ILE A 22 -5.83 -0.44 -7.65
CA ILE A 22 -4.64 -0.57 -8.51
C ILE A 22 -5.03 -0.80 -9.97
N VAL A 23 -6.00 -1.69 -10.23
CA VAL A 23 -6.45 -2.02 -11.60
C VAL A 23 -7.13 -0.81 -12.25
N VAL A 24 -8.08 -0.18 -11.57
CA VAL A 24 -8.77 1.02 -12.06
C VAL A 24 -7.79 2.17 -12.23
N GLY A 25 -6.89 2.35 -11.27
CA GLY A 25 -5.83 3.35 -11.33
C GLY A 25 -4.97 3.18 -12.58
N ARG A 26 -4.58 1.95 -12.93
CA ARG A 26 -3.82 1.71 -14.16
C ARG A 26 -4.59 2.15 -15.41
N ILE A 27 -5.87 1.79 -15.52
CA ILE A 27 -6.70 2.15 -16.66
C ILE A 27 -6.82 3.67 -16.79
N LEU A 28 -7.14 4.35 -15.70
CA LEU A 28 -7.30 5.79 -15.68
C LEU A 28 -5.98 6.53 -15.96
N ARG A 29 -4.87 6.01 -15.48
CA ARG A 29 -3.53 6.59 -15.65
C ARG A 29 -2.99 6.53 -17.08
N THR A 30 -3.61 5.79 -17.98
CA THR A 30 -3.23 5.79 -19.40
C THR A 30 -3.45 7.15 -20.07
N TRP A 31 -4.47 7.88 -19.64
CA TRP A 31 -4.88 9.17 -20.22
C TRP A 31 -4.98 10.31 -19.19
N LEU A 32 -5.15 10.01 -17.90
CA LEU A 32 -5.34 11.01 -16.86
C LEU A 32 -3.99 11.39 -16.21
N PRO A 33 -3.65 12.70 -16.13
CA PRO A 33 -2.49 13.16 -15.35
C PRO A 33 -2.57 12.78 -13.88
N ILE A 34 -1.41 12.54 -13.23
CA ILE A 34 -1.35 12.04 -11.85
C ILE A 34 -2.14 12.89 -10.86
N PHE A 35 -2.01 14.21 -10.93
CA PHE A 35 -2.68 15.09 -9.98
C PHE A 35 -4.20 15.14 -10.16
N LEU A 36 -4.69 15.02 -11.42
CA LEU A 36 -6.13 14.93 -11.71
C LEU A 36 -6.73 13.60 -11.26
N TYR A 37 -5.93 12.57 -11.08
CA TYR A 37 -6.34 11.30 -10.50
C TYR A 37 -6.19 11.29 -8.97
N ALA A 38 -4.99 11.58 -8.46
CA ALA A 38 -4.66 11.41 -7.05
C ALA A 38 -5.44 12.39 -6.15
N PHE A 39 -5.59 13.66 -6.57
CA PHE A 39 -6.27 14.65 -5.75
C PHE A 39 -7.75 14.31 -5.48
N PRO A 40 -8.61 14.03 -6.48
CA PRO A 40 -9.99 13.66 -6.22
C PRO A 40 -10.12 12.39 -5.40
N VAL A 41 -9.30 11.38 -5.67
CA VAL A 41 -9.34 10.09 -4.93
C VAL A 41 -9.00 10.32 -3.46
N THR A 42 -7.93 11.04 -3.18
CA THR A 42 -7.52 11.35 -1.79
C THR A 42 -8.54 12.24 -1.09
N PHE A 43 -9.04 13.27 -1.80
CA PHE A 43 -10.04 14.20 -1.26
C PHE A 43 -11.36 13.50 -0.92
N ILE A 44 -11.89 12.69 -1.84
CA ILE A 44 -13.11 11.90 -1.60
C ILE A 44 -12.89 10.92 -0.45
N GLY A 45 -11.75 10.23 -0.43
CA GLY A 45 -11.38 9.34 0.67
C GLY A 45 -11.36 10.06 2.02
N ALA A 46 -10.74 11.23 2.09
CA ALA A 46 -10.72 12.05 3.30
C ALA A 46 -12.14 12.46 3.75
N VAL A 47 -12.97 12.94 2.82
CA VAL A 47 -14.36 13.33 3.11
C VAL A 47 -15.20 12.15 3.60
N LEU A 48 -15.03 10.96 3.02
CA LEU A 48 -15.74 9.75 3.45
C LEU A 48 -15.28 9.25 4.81
N LEU A 49 -14.02 9.48 5.18
CA LEU A 49 -13.48 9.09 6.48
C LEU A 49 -13.85 10.06 7.61
N LEU A 50 -14.18 11.32 7.31
CA LEU A 50 -14.55 12.30 8.33
C LEU A 50 -15.68 11.83 9.28
N PRO A 51 -16.84 11.34 8.80
CA PRO A 51 -17.88 10.86 9.69
C PRO A 51 -17.47 9.60 10.48
N VAL A 52 -16.65 8.74 9.89
CA VAL A 52 -16.12 7.54 10.56
C VAL A 52 -15.19 7.95 11.70
N SER A 53 -14.27 8.87 11.45
CA SER A 53 -13.39 9.45 12.46
C SER A 53 -14.18 10.14 13.57
N ALA A 54 -15.17 10.97 13.23
CA ALA A 54 -16.00 11.65 14.21
C ALA A 54 -16.75 10.70 15.13
N LEU A 55 -17.20 9.55 14.63
CA LEU A 55 -17.93 8.56 15.43
C LEU A 55 -16.99 7.69 16.28
N LEU A 56 -15.87 7.24 15.72
CA LEU A 56 -14.98 6.31 16.41
C LEU A 56 -14.06 7.02 17.40
N GLU A 57 -13.51 8.18 17.04
CA GLU A 57 -12.54 8.89 17.90
C GLU A 57 -13.22 9.58 19.10
N SER A 58 -14.52 9.89 19.02
CA SER A 58 -15.26 10.38 20.18
C SER A 58 -15.40 9.34 21.29
N GLU A 59 -15.34 8.04 20.95
CA GLU A 59 -15.48 6.94 21.90
C GLU A 59 -14.14 6.31 22.33
N PHE A 60 -13.11 6.40 21.48
CA PHE A 60 -11.86 5.65 21.66
C PHE A 60 -10.62 6.53 21.83
N GLY A 61 -10.73 7.86 21.70
CA GLY A 61 -9.58 8.77 21.75
C GLY A 61 -9.75 9.93 22.74
N ASP A 62 -8.72 10.22 23.51
CA ASP A 62 -8.68 11.36 24.43
C ASP A 62 -8.58 12.72 23.71
N TYR A 63 -8.14 12.72 22.43
CA TYR A 63 -7.86 13.92 21.63
C TYR A 63 -8.96 14.29 20.63
N GLY A 64 -9.91 13.38 20.35
CA GLY A 64 -10.99 13.56 19.39
C GLY A 64 -10.52 13.70 17.94
N MET A 65 -11.46 13.96 17.04
CA MET A 65 -11.26 14.01 15.58
C MET A 65 -10.17 15.00 15.11
N PHE A 66 -9.92 16.04 15.88
CA PHE A 66 -8.91 17.06 15.55
C PHE A 66 -7.61 16.96 16.35
N GLY A 67 -7.40 15.86 17.07
CA GLY A 67 -6.17 15.65 17.84
C GLY A 67 -4.87 15.72 17.03
N TRP A 68 -4.95 15.45 15.71
CA TRP A 68 -3.82 15.61 14.80
C TRP A 68 -3.35 17.07 14.64
N THR A 69 -4.17 18.07 15.00
CA THR A 69 -3.81 19.49 14.97
C THR A 69 -3.02 19.94 16.20
N ASP A 70 -2.94 19.10 17.23
CA ASP A 70 -2.10 19.39 18.39
C ASP A 70 -0.63 19.47 17.97
N GLY A 71 0.08 20.51 18.48
CA GLY A 71 1.43 20.82 18.06
C GLY A 71 2.44 19.67 18.23
N GLU A 72 2.19 18.78 19.19
CA GLU A 72 3.00 17.59 19.41
C GLU A 72 2.86 16.55 18.28
N PHE A 73 1.66 16.37 17.75
CA PHE A 73 1.35 15.37 16.71
C PHE A 73 1.38 15.95 15.30
N PHE A 74 1.13 17.24 15.13
CA PHE A 74 0.99 17.87 13.82
C PHE A 74 2.19 17.61 12.89
N VAL A 75 3.40 17.71 13.42
CA VAL A 75 4.62 17.48 12.62
C VAL A 75 4.68 16.03 12.10
N TRP A 76 4.32 15.06 12.92
CA TRP A 76 4.32 13.65 12.54
C TRP A 76 3.25 13.36 11.49
N PHE A 77 2.05 13.90 11.65
CA PHE A 77 0.99 13.77 10.63
C PHE A 77 1.36 14.48 9.33
N LEU A 78 2.01 15.64 9.39
CA LEU A 78 2.50 16.36 8.22
C LEU A 78 3.57 15.54 7.48
N LEU A 79 4.53 14.96 8.19
CA LEU A 79 5.55 14.09 7.60
C LEU A 79 4.91 12.85 6.98
N LEU A 80 3.95 12.23 7.64
CA LEU A 80 3.19 11.09 7.11
C LEU A 80 2.45 11.47 5.82
N ALA A 81 1.80 12.61 5.79
CA ALA A 81 1.08 13.10 4.62
C ALA A 81 2.02 13.41 3.45
N LEU A 82 3.18 14.04 3.71
CA LEU A 82 4.13 14.42 2.66
C LEU A 82 4.97 13.23 2.18
N ILE A 83 5.52 12.44 3.08
CA ILE A 83 6.43 11.34 2.71
C ILE A 83 5.63 10.12 2.25
N ALA A 84 4.78 9.57 3.10
CA ALA A 84 4.03 8.37 2.75
C ALA A 84 2.88 8.67 1.77
N GLY A 85 2.13 9.74 2.00
CA GLY A 85 0.99 10.13 1.16
C GLY A 85 1.43 10.68 -0.19
N LEU A 86 2.15 11.81 -0.19
CA LEU A 86 2.49 12.50 -1.43
C LEU A 86 3.61 11.78 -2.21
N LEU A 87 4.75 11.50 -1.59
CA LEU A 87 5.87 10.87 -2.29
C LEU A 87 5.62 9.38 -2.52
N GLY A 88 5.26 8.63 -1.49
CA GLY A 88 5.06 7.18 -1.58
C GLY A 88 3.86 6.82 -2.45
N HIS A 89 2.68 7.27 -2.07
CA HIS A 89 1.44 6.90 -2.75
C HIS A 89 1.32 7.49 -4.16
N THR A 90 1.72 8.75 -4.35
CA THR A 90 1.75 9.38 -5.67
C THR A 90 2.83 8.78 -6.55
N GLY A 91 4.00 8.43 -5.99
CA GLY A 91 5.05 7.70 -6.66
C GLY A 91 4.58 6.33 -7.16
N LEU A 92 3.94 5.54 -6.30
CA LEU A 92 3.34 4.27 -6.65
C LEU A 92 2.33 4.41 -7.82
N ASN A 93 1.42 5.37 -7.71
CA ASN A 93 0.45 5.65 -8.78
C ASN A 93 1.11 6.10 -10.08
N THR A 94 2.23 6.79 -10.01
CA THR A 94 3.01 7.15 -11.20
C THR A 94 3.62 5.90 -11.83
N CYS A 95 4.15 4.99 -11.03
CA CYS A 95 4.71 3.72 -11.50
C CYS A 95 3.67 2.86 -12.24
N LEU A 96 2.39 2.89 -11.84
CA LEU A 96 1.30 2.15 -12.52
C LEU A 96 1.15 2.50 -14.01
N ARG A 97 1.63 3.67 -14.44
CA ARG A 97 1.63 4.06 -15.85
C ARG A 97 2.66 3.30 -16.67
N TYR A 98 3.78 2.93 -16.08
CA TYR A 98 4.95 2.38 -16.77
C TYR A 98 5.20 0.91 -16.46
N ILE A 99 4.75 0.45 -15.30
CA ILE A 99 5.01 -0.88 -14.77
C ILE A 99 3.69 -1.65 -14.63
N SER A 100 3.74 -2.98 -14.78
CA SER A 100 2.54 -3.79 -14.65
C SER A 100 1.97 -3.73 -13.22
N PRO A 101 0.63 -3.77 -13.04
CA PRO A 101 0.01 -3.79 -11.71
C PRO A 101 0.48 -4.96 -10.86
N LEU A 102 0.83 -6.08 -11.50
CA LEU A 102 1.36 -7.24 -10.82
C LEU A 102 2.68 -6.92 -10.11
N ILE A 103 3.64 -6.29 -10.81
CA ILE A 103 4.92 -5.91 -10.22
C ILE A 103 4.72 -4.90 -9.09
N VAL A 104 3.85 -3.92 -9.30
CA VAL A 104 3.56 -2.89 -8.27
C VAL A 104 2.93 -3.52 -7.04
N SER A 105 1.89 -4.35 -7.19
CA SER A 105 1.23 -4.99 -6.04
C SER A 105 2.15 -5.94 -5.29
N VAL A 106 3.00 -6.66 -6.00
CA VAL A 106 4.00 -7.55 -5.40
C VAL A 106 5.07 -6.74 -4.64
N SER A 107 5.49 -5.58 -5.16
CA SER A 107 6.42 -4.70 -4.45
C SER A 107 5.83 -4.13 -3.15
N VAL A 108 4.54 -3.77 -3.16
CA VAL A 108 3.82 -3.32 -1.95
C VAL A 108 3.74 -4.43 -0.90
N THR A 109 3.68 -5.70 -1.33
CA THR A 109 3.67 -6.84 -0.40
C THR A 109 4.95 -6.96 0.43
N LEU A 110 6.06 -6.32 0.04
CA LEU A 110 7.29 -6.23 0.86
C LEU A 110 7.18 -5.26 2.03
N GLU A 111 6.20 -4.37 2.04
CA GLU A 111 6.04 -3.32 3.06
C GLU A 111 6.04 -3.88 4.50
N PRO A 112 5.30 -4.93 4.86
CA PRO A 112 5.34 -5.50 6.20
C PRO A 112 6.73 -6.03 6.61
N VAL A 113 7.48 -6.58 5.66
CA VAL A 113 8.84 -7.09 5.92
C VAL A 113 9.78 -5.93 6.18
N LEU A 114 9.77 -4.92 5.30
CA LEU A 114 10.59 -3.71 5.46
C LEU A 114 10.21 -2.94 6.72
N GLY A 115 8.92 -2.78 6.99
CA GLY A 115 8.41 -2.14 8.20
C GLY A 115 8.86 -2.85 9.48
N SER A 116 8.84 -4.17 9.51
CA SER A 116 9.33 -4.95 10.64
C SER A 116 10.83 -4.78 10.88
N ILE A 117 11.63 -4.74 9.81
CA ILE A 117 13.08 -4.54 9.88
C ILE A 117 13.40 -3.11 10.35
N ILE A 118 12.75 -2.11 9.77
CA ILE A 118 12.93 -0.70 10.14
C ILE A 118 12.51 -0.47 11.59
N GLY A 119 11.36 -1.02 12.00
CA GLY A 119 10.88 -0.93 13.37
C GLY A 119 11.87 -1.52 14.38
N TRP A 120 12.48 -2.65 14.06
CA TRP A 120 13.49 -3.28 14.89
C TRP A 120 14.79 -2.47 14.95
N LEU A 121 15.29 -1.97 13.80
CA LEU A 121 16.59 -1.30 13.73
C LEU A 121 16.58 0.14 14.26
N PHE A 122 15.46 0.87 14.10
CA PHE A 122 15.41 2.31 14.37
C PHE A 122 14.45 2.72 15.50
N PHE A 123 13.51 1.85 15.88
CA PHE A 123 12.44 2.22 16.82
C PHE A 123 12.32 1.32 18.06
N ASP A 124 13.34 0.52 18.36
CA ASP A 124 13.37 -0.40 19.52
C ASP A 124 12.11 -1.27 19.69
N SER A 125 11.40 -1.55 18.58
CA SER A 125 10.16 -2.34 18.61
C SER A 125 10.37 -3.82 18.93
N GLY A 126 11.58 -4.20 19.33
CA GLY A 126 11.97 -5.56 19.65
C GLY A 126 12.30 -6.39 18.39
N VAL A 127 13.00 -7.50 18.60
CA VAL A 127 13.36 -8.43 17.51
C VAL A 127 12.09 -9.05 16.93
N PRO A 128 11.90 -9.04 15.60
CA PRO A 128 10.76 -9.70 14.96
C PRO A 128 10.64 -11.16 15.38
N GLY A 129 9.43 -11.59 15.70
CA GLY A 129 9.16 -12.96 16.15
C GLY A 129 9.50 -14.00 15.08
N ARG A 130 9.66 -15.26 15.49
CA ARG A 130 9.98 -16.38 14.57
C ARG A 130 8.99 -16.51 13.42
N LEU A 131 7.70 -16.29 13.68
CA LEU A 131 6.65 -16.31 12.65
C LEU A 131 6.80 -15.17 11.63
N THR A 132 7.26 -13.99 12.06
CA THR A 132 7.54 -12.86 11.18
C THR A 132 8.68 -13.17 10.23
N TRP A 133 9.76 -13.78 10.72
CA TRP A 133 10.87 -14.23 9.89
C TRP A 133 10.44 -15.30 8.88
N PHE A 134 9.72 -16.31 9.35
CA PHE A 134 9.21 -17.38 8.48
C PHE A 134 8.26 -16.81 7.40
N GLY A 135 7.29 -15.99 7.80
CA GLY A 135 6.37 -15.32 6.88
C GLY A 135 7.10 -14.43 5.87
N GLY A 136 8.10 -13.67 6.31
CA GLY A 136 8.94 -12.85 5.45
C GLY A 136 9.68 -13.66 4.38
N VAL A 137 10.27 -14.81 4.73
CA VAL A 137 10.93 -15.69 3.77
C VAL A 137 9.93 -16.26 2.74
N VAL A 138 8.76 -16.72 3.19
CA VAL A 138 7.70 -17.24 2.30
C VAL A 138 7.24 -16.13 1.35
N LEU A 139 7.06 -14.93 1.86
CA LEU A 139 6.62 -13.76 1.09
C LEU A 139 7.64 -13.38 0.01
N ILE A 140 8.93 -13.27 0.38
CA ILE A 140 10.01 -12.96 -0.57
C ILE A 140 10.16 -14.08 -1.61
N SER A 141 10.06 -15.34 -1.23
CA SER A 141 10.15 -16.44 -2.19
C SER A 141 8.99 -16.45 -3.18
N GLY A 142 7.77 -16.15 -2.72
CA GLY A 142 6.59 -15.94 -3.58
C GLY A 142 6.79 -14.79 -4.55
N LEU A 143 7.30 -13.65 -4.07
CA LEU A 143 7.64 -12.48 -4.87
C LEU A 143 8.62 -12.83 -5.99
N VAL A 144 9.75 -13.44 -5.65
CA VAL A 144 10.77 -13.84 -6.64
C VAL A 144 10.17 -14.78 -7.68
N THR A 145 9.34 -15.74 -7.26
CA THR A 145 8.67 -16.66 -8.17
C THR A 145 7.78 -15.93 -9.17
N VAL A 146 6.97 -14.98 -8.71
CA VAL A 146 6.06 -14.21 -9.57
C VAL A 146 6.83 -13.33 -10.56
N VAL A 147 7.88 -12.64 -10.09
CA VAL A 147 8.71 -11.79 -10.95
C VAL A 147 9.41 -12.61 -12.03
N VAL A 148 10.07 -13.70 -11.65
CA VAL A 148 10.77 -14.59 -12.61
C VAL A 148 9.80 -15.25 -13.59
N ALA A 149 8.62 -15.69 -13.14
CA ALA A 149 7.61 -16.24 -14.02
C ALA A 149 7.07 -15.19 -15.00
N GLY A 150 6.81 -13.98 -14.53
CA GLY A 150 6.36 -12.86 -15.37
C GLY A 150 7.37 -12.49 -16.46
N GLU A 151 8.64 -12.42 -16.13
CA GLU A 151 9.71 -12.15 -17.12
C GLU A 151 9.79 -13.26 -18.18
N ARG A 152 9.68 -14.53 -17.79
CA ARG A 152 9.70 -15.66 -18.74
C ARG A 152 8.53 -15.62 -19.73
N VAL A 153 7.34 -15.26 -19.25
CA VAL A 153 6.16 -15.12 -20.13
C VAL A 153 6.38 -13.99 -21.14
N SER A 154 6.81 -12.82 -20.68
CA SER A 154 7.09 -11.67 -21.53
C SER A 154 8.15 -11.96 -22.60
N GLN A 155 9.23 -12.68 -22.25
CA GLN A 155 10.27 -13.08 -23.20
C GLN A 155 9.75 -14.08 -24.25
N ARG A 156 8.88 -15.02 -23.85
CA ARG A 156 8.25 -15.97 -24.79
C ARG A 156 7.35 -15.26 -25.80
N GLU A 157 6.54 -14.32 -25.36
CA GLU A 157 5.67 -13.53 -26.23
C GLU A 157 6.50 -12.70 -27.23
N ALA A 158 7.57 -12.04 -26.77
CA ALA A 158 8.46 -11.28 -27.62
C ALA A 158 9.16 -12.15 -28.69
N ASN A 159 9.58 -13.36 -28.31
CA ASN A 159 10.18 -14.31 -29.26
C ASN A 159 9.18 -14.84 -30.28
N ASN A 160 7.94 -15.15 -29.86
CA ASN A 160 6.89 -15.58 -30.77
C ASN A 160 6.54 -14.49 -31.80
N GLN A 161 6.47 -13.24 -31.40
CA GLN A 161 6.21 -12.13 -32.32
C GLN A 161 7.33 -11.97 -33.35
N LYS A 162 8.59 -12.18 -32.97
CA LYS A 162 9.72 -12.12 -33.92
C LYS A 162 9.74 -13.27 -34.94
N ASN A 163 9.21 -14.44 -34.57
CA ASN A 163 9.18 -15.61 -35.44
C ASN A 163 7.97 -15.61 -36.39
N THR A 164 6.99 -14.74 -36.20
CA THR A 164 5.78 -14.60 -37.04
C THR A 164 5.81 -13.39 -37.96
N ALA A 165 6.84 -12.53 -37.86
CA ALA A 165 7.09 -11.38 -38.71
C ALA A 165 8.17 -11.68 -39.76
#